data_5f0a72a62db3828dc63308cee05b3efa
#
_entry.id   5f0a72a62db3828dc63308cee05b3efa
#
_cell.length_a   1.000
_cell.length_b   1.000
_cell.length_c   1.000
_cell.angle_alpha   90.00
_cell.angle_beta   90.00
_cell.angle_gamma   90.00
#
_symmetry.space_group_name_H-M   'P 1'
#
loop_
_entity.id
_entity.type
_entity.pdbx_description
1 polymer ?
#
loop_
_entity_poly.entity_id
_entity_poly.type
_entity_poly.pdbx_seq_one_letter_code
_entity_poly.pdbx_strand_id
1 'polypeptide(L)'
;MKTLRLENTSPFQGLAELVADDEGLFEKEGIKIEWIDRESHVDKSPTLHVTDHRDASRFASHGSQLEQGKADMYNACEWGNYSRVETTKVQSRQVGRRSIVTYAAIVVRPDSDVQTPQQLAGKLIGLPYYNGTHYLALQMLEGFIPRELIKTGRLPNGSKYRFKALMDGLCEATTLTEPYITLAEKKGCRLVVACFHHGTEVASDRVDAETYAAFNRAVREAVRRINADKSKYMHYFIDRHKDKDPEIAQLKVSDLREGRLYMVDPAPIPEEELLRTYEWMKSWGFLETASCAADLININVQQHGYQGVNEPASLQ
;
A
#
# COMPACT_ATOMS: atom_id res chain seq x y z
N MET A 1 25.67 -5.42 14.89
CA MET A 1 24.49 -4.82 14.27
C MET A 1 24.16 -5.65 13.05
N LYS A 2 22.94 -6.16 12.94
CA LYS A 2 22.47 -7.01 11.82
C LYS A 2 21.99 -6.11 10.68
N THR A 3 22.40 -6.37 9.45
CA THR A 3 21.88 -5.64 8.27
C THR A 3 20.57 -6.25 7.81
N LEU A 4 19.54 -5.43 7.62
CA LEU A 4 18.25 -5.81 7.06
C LEU A 4 18.01 -4.99 5.78
N ARG A 5 17.88 -5.68 4.65
CA ARG A 5 17.67 -5.08 3.34
C ARG A 5 16.17 -4.94 3.07
N LEU A 6 15.70 -3.70 3.00
CA LEU A 6 14.30 -3.39 2.75
C LEU A 6 14.11 -2.84 1.34
N GLU A 7 13.10 -3.29 0.61
CA GLU A 7 12.69 -2.58 -0.59
C GLU A 7 12.22 -1.17 -0.25
N ASN A 8 12.69 -0.18 -1.02
CA ASN A 8 12.30 1.21 -0.84
C ASN A 8 10.77 1.38 -0.84
N THR A 9 10.25 2.26 0.00
CA THR A 9 8.82 2.45 0.23
C THR A 9 8.40 3.91 0.03
N SER A 10 7.10 4.13 -0.03
CA SER A 10 6.50 5.46 -0.09
C SER A 10 5.81 5.79 1.23
N PRO A 11 5.68 7.07 1.62
CA PRO A 11 5.11 7.46 2.92
C PRO A 11 3.70 6.89 3.17
N PHE A 12 2.88 6.77 2.12
CA PHE A 12 1.54 6.18 2.27
C PHE A 12 1.54 4.66 2.53
N GLN A 13 2.71 4.01 2.48
CA GLN A 13 2.89 2.58 2.73
C GLN A 13 3.82 2.29 3.91
N GLY A 14 4.85 3.11 4.12
CA GLY A 14 5.92 2.83 5.07
C GLY A 14 6.45 4.08 5.77
N LEU A 15 5.58 5.00 6.20
CA LEU A 15 6.03 6.21 6.89
C LEU A 15 6.77 5.88 8.18
N ALA A 16 6.31 4.88 8.95
CA ALA A 16 6.95 4.52 10.20
C ALA A 16 8.37 3.98 10.00
N GLU A 17 8.58 3.19 8.95
CA GLU A 17 9.90 2.66 8.60
C GLU A 17 10.86 3.77 8.16
N LEU A 18 10.38 4.74 7.37
CA LEU A 18 11.17 5.90 6.97
C LEU A 18 11.56 6.75 8.17
N VAL A 19 10.64 7.04 9.07
CA VAL A 19 10.89 7.80 10.30
C VAL A 19 11.80 7.02 11.25
N ALA A 20 11.62 5.70 11.37
CA ALA A 20 12.47 4.88 12.23
C ALA A 20 13.93 4.88 11.78
N ASP A 21 14.17 4.87 10.47
CA ASP A 21 15.50 4.96 9.89
C ASP A 21 16.09 6.37 10.09
N ASP A 22 15.38 7.41 9.65
CA ASP A 22 15.84 8.80 9.73
C ASP A 22 16.11 9.26 11.18
N GLU A 23 15.39 8.72 12.17
CA GLU A 23 15.58 9.05 13.60
C GLU A 23 16.49 8.04 14.35
N GLY A 24 17.14 7.11 13.64
CA GLY A 24 18.10 6.14 14.20
C GLY A 24 17.47 5.14 15.16
N LEU A 25 16.19 4.82 14.99
CA LEU A 25 15.48 3.90 15.88
C LEU A 25 15.85 2.44 15.60
N PHE A 26 16.10 2.08 14.35
CA PHE A 26 16.58 0.76 13.98
C PHE A 26 17.97 0.47 14.55
N GLU A 27 18.86 1.46 14.55
CA GLU A 27 20.21 1.31 15.11
C GLU A 27 20.18 1.05 16.62
N LYS A 28 19.24 1.67 17.36
CA LYS A 28 19.02 1.41 18.79
C LYS A 28 18.58 -0.02 19.07
N GLU A 29 17.89 -0.65 18.11
CA GLU A 29 17.47 -2.05 18.17
C GLU A 29 18.52 -3.01 17.56
N GLY A 30 19.72 -2.52 17.24
CA GLY A 30 20.82 -3.31 16.71
C GLY A 30 20.67 -3.69 15.24
N ILE A 31 19.79 -3.02 14.50
CA ILE A 31 19.55 -3.23 13.07
C ILE A 31 20.10 -2.05 12.26
N LYS A 32 20.78 -2.36 11.16
CA LYS A 32 21.12 -1.39 10.12
C LYS A 32 20.21 -1.63 8.91
N ILE A 33 19.47 -0.61 8.50
CA ILE A 33 18.66 -0.69 7.28
C ILE A 33 19.52 -0.40 6.04
N GLU A 34 19.31 -1.19 5.01
CA GLU A 34 19.81 -0.94 3.66
C GLU A 34 18.61 -0.89 2.71
N TRP A 35 18.32 0.29 2.16
CA TRP A 35 17.22 0.49 1.23
C TRP A 35 17.60 0.02 -0.16
N ILE A 36 16.80 -0.88 -0.72
CA ILE A 36 16.96 -1.43 -2.07
C ILE A 36 15.92 -0.82 -3.00
N ASP A 37 16.38 -0.12 -4.01
CA ASP A 37 15.49 0.54 -4.97
C ASP A 37 14.68 -0.47 -5.79
N ARG A 38 13.41 -0.16 -5.96
CA ARG A 38 12.51 -0.94 -6.82
C ARG A 38 12.84 -0.74 -8.29
N GLU A 39 12.73 -1.78 -9.08
CA GLU A 39 12.90 -1.68 -10.53
C GLU A 39 11.84 -0.76 -11.14
N SER A 40 12.30 0.13 -12.04
CA SER A 40 11.45 1.14 -12.69
C SER A 40 10.80 0.68 -13.99
N HIS A 41 10.87 -0.60 -14.35
CA HIS A 41 10.46 -1.14 -15.64
C HIS A 41 8.94 -1.30 -15.84
N VAL A 42 8.15 -0.53 -15.13
CA VAL A 42 6.70 -0.55 -15.33
C VAL A 42 6.35 0.30 -16.54
N ASP A 43 5.69 -0.31 -17.53
CA ASP A 43 5.07 0.42 -18.63
C ASP A 43 4.16 1.53 -18.09
N LYS A 44 4.49 2.77 -18.43
CA LYS A 44 3.81 3.97 -17.94
C LYS A 44 2.67 4.41 -18.87
N SER A 45 2.40 3.66 -19.92
CA SER A 45 1.34 3.98 -20.89
C SER A 45 -0.02 3.47 -20.43
N PRO A 46 -1.08 4.29 -20.54
CA PRO A 46 -2.45 3.83 -20.36
C PRO A 46 -2.80 2.76 -21.40
N THR A 47 -3.40 1.67 -20.94
CA THR A 47 -3.93 0.60 -21.80
C THR A 47 -5.40 0.32 -21.42
N LEU A 48 -6.23 1.36 -21.49
CA LEU A 48 -7.63 1.32 -21.05
C LEU A 48 -8.52 0.35 -21.83
N HIS A 49 -8.07 -0.09 -23.03
CA HIS A 49 -8.72 -1.16 -23.77
C HIS A 49 -8.55 -2.55 -23.12
N VAL A 50 -7.58 -2.72 -22.22
CA VAL A 50 -7.47 -3.92 -21.39
C VAL A 50 -8.45 -3.77 -20.23
N THR A 51 -9.62 -4.39 -20.36
CA THR A 51 -10.75 -4.24 -19.43
C THR A 51 -10.89 -5.42 -18.47
N ASP A 52 -10.24 -6.54 -18.74
CA ASP A 52 -10.17 -7.68 -17.85
C ASP A 52 -8.75 -7.74 -17.22
N HIS A 53 -8.69 -7.83 -15.89
CA HIS A 53 -7.41 -7.92 -15.21
C HIS A 53 -6.63 -9.20 -15.58
N ARG A 54 -7.32 -10.28 -16.00
CA ARG A 54 -6.70 -11.54 -16.41
C ARG A 54 -5.86 -11.40 -17.69
N ASP A 55 -6.17 -10.41 -18.52
CA ASP A 55 -5.42 -10.08 -19.74
C ASP A 55 -4.21 -9.18 -19.47
N ALA A 56 -4.03 -8.73 -18.23
CA ALA A 56 -2.91 -7.89 -17.83
C ALA A 56 -1.79 -8.69 -17.15
N SER A 57 -0.55 -8.24 -17.35
CA SER A 57 0.58 -8.79 -16.60
C SER A 57 0.38 -8.60 -15.09
N ARG A 58 0.58 -9.66 -14.32
CA ARG A 58 0.57 -9.63 -12.85
C ARG A 58 1.83 -9.02 -12.25
N PHE A 59 2.75 -8.53 -13.07
CA PHE A 59 3.98 -7.94 -12.58
C PHE A 59 3.67 -6.70 -11.74
N ALA A 60 3.92 -6.78 -10.44
CA ALA A 60 3.99 -5.66 -9.53
C ALA A 60 5.46 -5.38 -9.19
N SER A 61 5.83 -4.11 -9.10
CA SER A 61 7.19 -3.72 -8.72
C SER A 61 7.54 -4.11 -7.27
N HIS A 62 6.53 -4.24 -6.41
CA HIS A 62 6.71 -4.67 -5.01
C HIS A 62 7.12 -6.13 -4.95
N GLY A 63 8.13 -6.44 -4.15
CA GLY A 63 8.65 -7.77 -3.96
C GLY A 63 9.62 -8.26 -5.04
N SER A 64 9.87 -7.48 -6.11
CA SER A 64 10.79 -7.88 -7.18
C SER A 64 12.23 -8.02 -6.70
N GLN A 65 12.67 -7.16 -5.80
CA GLN A 65 14.01 -7.22 -5.24
C GLN A 65 14.18 -8.37 -4.23
N LEU A 66 13.13 -8.68 -3.49
CA LEU A 66 13.12 -9.86 -2.62
C LEU A 66 13.21 -11.15 -3.46
N GLU A 67 12.46 -11.26 -4.54
CA GLU A 67 12.52 -12.42 -5.44
C GLU A 67 13.87 -12.60 -6.11
N GLN A 68 14.60 -11.51 -6.36
CA GLN A 68 15.98 -11.54 -6.87
C GLN A 68 17.01 -11.79 -5.76
N GLY A 69 16.60 -11.99 -4.50
CA GLY A 69 17.47 -12.19 -3.35
C GLY A 69 18.22 -10.95 -2.89
N LYS A 70 17.91 -9.77 -3.44
CA LYS A 70 18.54 -8.49 -3.12
C LYS A 70 17.98 -7.86 -1.85
N ALA A 71 16.66 -7.98 -1.62
CA ALA A 71 16.00 -7.55 -0.40
C ALA A 71 15.65 -8.73 0.52
N ASP A 72 15.47 -8.45 1.79
CA ASP A 72 15.04 -9.41 2.82
C ASP A 72 13.57 -9.26 3.16
N MET A 73 13.04 -8.02 3.06
CA MET A 73 11.64 -7.68 3.32
C MET A 73 11.13 -6.60 2.37
N TYR A 74 9.81 -6.56 2.19
CA TYR A 74 9.09 -5.46 1.58
C TYR A 74 7.70 -5.31 2.20
N ASN A 75 7.09 -4.12 2.05
CA ASN A 75 5.70 -3.89 2.39
C ASN A 75 4.87 -3.54 1.14
N ALA A 76 3.61 -3.95 1.13
CA ALA A 76 2.63 -3.56 0.12
C ALA A 76 1.20 -3.71 0.66
N CYS A 77 0.19 -3.58 -0.21
CA CYS A 77 -1.19 -3.90 0.15
C CYS A 77 -1.32 -5.42 0.41
N GLU A 78 -2.21 -5.80 1.31
CA GLU A 78 -2.42 -7.21 1.66
C GLU A 78 -2.77 -8.07 0.43
N TRP A 79 -3.68 -7.64 -0.42
CA TRP A 79 -4.11 -8.37 -1.62
C TRP A 79 -2.95 -8.66 -2.59
N GLY A 80 -2.13 -7.63 -2.88
CA GLY A 80 -0.96 -7.79 -3.75
C GLY A 80 0.05 -8.77 -3.16
N ASN A 81 0.22 -8.74 -1.85
CA ASN A 81 1.11 -9.67 -1.14
C ASN A 81 0.58 -11.10 -1.17
N TYR A 82 -0.73 -11.31 -1.01
CA TYR A 82 -1.33 -12.65 -1.14
C TYR A 82 -1.07 -13.24 -2.53
N SER A 83 -1.40 -12.49 -3.57
CA SER A 83 -1.15 -12.93 -4.94
C SER A 83 0.34 -13.18 -5.20
N ARG A 84 1.22 -12.34 -4.66
CA ARG A 84 2.67 -12.45 -4.86
C ARG A 84 3.25 -13.67 -4.15
N VAL A 85 2.92 -13.86 -2.89
CA VAL A 85 3.39 -15.02 -2.09
C VAL A 85 2.89 -16.33 -2.70
N GLU A 86 1.65 -16.36 -3.21
CA GLU A 86 1.09 -17.55 -3.87
C GLU A 86 1.83 -17.91 -5.17
N THR A 87 2.21 -16.91 -5.96
CA THR A 87 2.78 -17.13 -7.31
C THR A 87 4.30 -17.12 -7.36
N THR A 88 4.96 -16.66 -6.30
CA THR A 88 6.43 -16.61 -6.25
C THR A 88 7.05 -18.00 -6.11
N LYS A 89 8.23 -18.16 -6.74
CA LYS A 89 9.07 -19.36 -6.57
C LYS A 89 10.06 -19.22 -5.42
N VAL A 90 10.16 -18.04 -4.82
CA VAL A 90 11.06 -17.74 -3.71
C VAL A 90 10.32 -18.01 -2.41
N GLN A 91 11.01 -18.60 -1.43
CA GLN A 91 10.45 -18.77 -0.10
C GLN A 91 10.30 -17.40 0.58
N SER A 92 9.08 -16.90 0.58
CA SER A 92 8.68 -15.67 1.24
C SER A 92 7.27 -15.83 1.78
N ARG A 93 7.01 -15.20 2.92
CA ARG A 93 5.71 -15.27 3.60
C ARG A 93 5.39 -13.93 4.22
N GLN A 94 4.11 -13.68 4.41
CA GLN A 94 3.67 -12.53 5.20
C GLN A 94 4.03 -12.74 6.67
N VAL A 95 4.53 -11.69 7.29
CA VAL A 95 5.02 -11.73 8.69
C VAL A 95 4.22 -10.84 9.62
N GLY A 96 3.42 -9.91 9.09
CA GLY A 96 2.58 -9.05 9.89
C GLY A 96 1.91 -7.95 9.10
N ARG A 97 1.12 -7.12 9.79
CA ARG A 97 0.55 -5.89 9.29
C ARG A 97 1.56 -4.76 9.34
N ARG A 98 1.63 -3.98 8.30
CA ARG A 98 2.40 -2.72 8.33
C ARG A 98 1.69 -1.68 9.21
N SER A 99 2.46 -0.74 9.72
CA SER A 99 2.03 0.21 10.75
C SER A 99 1.28 1.44 10.22
N ILE A 100 1.03 1.55 8.94
CA ILE A 100 0.18 2.58 8.35
C ILE A 100 -1.05 1.96 7.70
N VAL A 101 -2.23 2.48 8.06
CA VAL A 101 -3.48 2.16 7.38
C VAL A 101 -3.67 3.18 6.26
N THR A 102 -3.47 2.74 5.02
CA THR A 102 -3.43 3.64 3.86
C THR A 102 -4.80 4.21 3.56
N TYR A 103 -4.90 5.53 3.46
CA TYR A 103 -6.07 6.22 2.91
C TYR A 103 -6.00 6.24 1.39
N ALA A 104 -7.08 5.83 0.74
CA ALA A 104 -7.23 5.93 -0.71
C ALA A 104 -8.66 6.30 -1.09
N ALA A 105 -8.84 6.91 -2.25
CA ALA A 105 -10.13 7.40 -2.72
C ALA A 105 -10.33 7.14 -4.20
N ILE A 106 -11.58 6.93 -4.60
CA ILE A 106 -12.04 7.05 -5.98
C ILE A 106 -12.39 8.50 -6.24
N VAL A 107 -11.79 9.07 -7.27
CA VAL A 107 -11.82 10.49 -7.59
C VAL A 107 -12.34 10.70 -9.01
N VAL A 108 -13.14 11.74 -9.21
CA VAL A 108 -13.67 12.20 -10.50
C VAL A 108 -13.24 13.62 -10.80
N ARG A 109 -13.22 14.00 -12.09
CA ARG A 109 -12.89 15.36 -12.54
C ARG A 109 -13.86 16.41 -11.99
N PRO A 110 -13.45 17.71 -12.00
CA PRO A 110 -14.33 18.82 -11.56
C PRO A 110 -15.63 18.92 -12.36
N ASP A 111 -15.58 18.63 -13.65
CA ASP A 111 -16.69 18.71 -14.62
C ASP A 111 -17.56 17.44 -14.68
N SER A 112 -17.21 16.38 -13.93
CA SER A 112 -17.99 15.14 -13.89
C SER A 112 -19.37 15.36 -13.25
N ASP A 113 -20.39 14.68 -13.75
CA ASP A 113 -21.74 14.64 -13.20
C ASP A 113 -21.90 13.64 -12.05
N VAL A 114 -20.88 12.80 -11.81
CA VAL A 114 -20.89 11.77 -10.77
C VAL A 114 -20.77 12.40 -9.38
N GLN A 115 -21.77 12.18 -8.53
CA GLN A 115 -21.83 12.63 -7.14
C GLN A 115 -21.74 11.48 -6.14
N THR A 116 -22.19 10.29 -6.54
CA THR A 116 -22.28 9.10 -5.68
C THR A 116 -21.63 7.89 -6.33
N PRO A 117 -21.18 6.89 -5.56
CA PRO A 117 -20.59 5.68 -6.13
C PRO A 117 -21.51 4.93 -7.10
N GLN A 118 -22.81 4.94 -6.84
CA GLN A 118 -23.81 4.28 -7.69
C GLN A 118 -23.80 4.81 -9.13
N GLN A 119 -23.50 6.09 -9.32
CA GLN A 119 -23.44 6.72 -10.64
C GLN A 119 -22.21 6.30 -11.46
N LEU A 120 -21.27 5.56 -10.86
CA LEU A 120 -20.15 4.94 -11.57
C LEU A 120 -20.56 3.62 -12.29
N ALA A 121 -21.78 3.11 -12.07
CA ALA A 121 -22.26 1.93 -12.77
C ALA A 121 -22.17 2.10 -14.29
N GLY A 122 -21.44 1.21 -14.96
CA GLY A 122 -21.22 1.23 -16.41
C GLY A 122 -20.24 2.30 -16.92
N LYS A 123 -19.75 3.22 -16.08
CA LYS A 123 -18.73 4.20 -16.46
C LYS A 123 -17.32 3.60 -16.37
N LEU A 124 -16.40 4.03 -17.25
CA LEU A 124 -15.03 3.51 -17.28
C LEU A 124 -14.22 4.05 -16.11
N ILE A 125 -13.68 3.15 -15.28
CA ILE A 125 -12.84 3.46 -14.14
C ILE A 125 -11.41 3.00 -14.45
N GLY A 126 -10.45 3.93 -14.47
CA GLY A 126 -9.06 3.65 -14.74
C GLY A 126 -8.34 3.13 -13.49
N LEU A 127 -7.84 1.89 -13.51
CA LEU A 127 -7.25 1.22 -12.35
C LEU A 127 -5.88 0.61 -12.65
N PRO A 128 -4.96 0.62 -11.68
CA PRO A 128 -3.65 -0.01 -11.81
C PRO A 128 -3.76 -1.49 -11.45
N TYR A 129 -4.10 -2.34 -12.43
CA TYR A 129 -4.34 -3.75 -12.18
C TYR A 129 -3.23 -4.41 -11.33
N TYR A 130 -3.64 -5.32 -10.44
CA TYR A 130 -2.81 -6.02 -9.46
C TYR A 130 -2.07 -5.13 -8.44
N ASN A 131 -2.56 -3.92 -8.20
CA ASN A 131 -2.07 -3.03 -7.15
C ASN A 131 -3.15 -2.75 -6.11
N GLY A 132 -2.75 -2.29 -4.93
CA GLY A 132 -3.67 -2.07 -3.79
C GLY A 132 -4.89 -1.25 -4.14
N THR A 133 -4.72 -0.16 -4.89
CA THR A 133 -5.82 0.70 -5.30
C THR A 133 -6.73 0.09 -6.38
N HIS A 134 -6.31 -0.97 -7.07
CA HIS A 134 -7.21 -1.78 -7.90
C HIS A 134 -8.18 -2.60 -7.03
N TYR A 135 -7.63 -3.44 -6.17
CA TYR A 135 -8.43 -4.30 -5.29
C TYR A 135 -9.39 -3.48 -4.43
N LEU A 136 -8.86 -2.39 -3.86
CA LEU A 136 -9.63 -1.49 -3.03
C LEU A 136 -10.80 -0.85 -3.78
N ALA A 137 -10.60 -0.43 -5.03
CA ALA A 137 -11.68 0.13 -5.86
C ALA A 137 -12.80 -0.88 -6.05
N LEU A 138 -12.46 -2.15 -6.32
CA LEU A 138 -13.46 -3.20 -6.48
C LEU A 138 -14.24 -3.44 -5.19
N GLN A 139 -13.55 -3.51 -4.04
CA GLN A 139 -14.21 -3.66 -2.73
C GLN A 139 -15.12 -2.47 -2.39
N MET A 140 -14.66 -1.24 -2.65
CA MET A 140 -15.49 -0.05 -2.41
C MET A 140 -16.73 -0.06 -3.30
N LEU A 141 -16.58 -0.41 -4.60
CA LEU A 141 -17.66 -0.31 -5.57
C LEU A 141 -18.68 -1.44 -5.44
N GLU A 142 -18.26 -2.67 -5.15
CA GLU A 142 -19.21 -3.80 -5.01
C GLU A 142 -20.17 -3.65 -3.83
N GLY A 143 -19.88 -2.76 -2.88
CA GLY A 143 -20.81 -2.35 -1.84
C GLY A 143 -21.93 -1.42 -2.32
N PHE A 144 -21.82 -0.85 -3.53
CA PHE A 144 -22.75 0.14 -4.07
C PHE A 144 -23.36 -0.24 -5.42
N ILE A 145 -22.65 -1.01 -6.24
CA ILE A 145 -23.08 -1.40 -7.59
C ILE A 145 -22.78 -2.88 -7.84
N PRO A 146 -23.60 -3.58 -8.65
CA PRO A 146 -23.36 -4.96 -9.06
C PRO A 146 -22.00 -5.11 -9.77
N ARG A 147 -21.31 -6.23 -9.54
CA ARG A 147 -19.97 -6.50 -10.11
C ARG A 147 -19.91 -6.37 -11.62
N GLU A 148 -20.94 -6.84 -12.32
CA GLU A 148 -21.05 -6.80 -13.79
C GLU A 148 -21.15 -5.36 -14.35
N LEU A 149 -21.50 -4.39 -13.51
CA LEU A 149 -21.54 -2.97 -13.86
C LEU A 149 -20.26 -2.21 -13.48
N ILE A 150 -19.30 -2.85 -12.83
CA ILE A 150 -17.99 -2.27 -12.54
C ILE A 150 -17.13 -2.40 -13.79
N LYS A 151 -17.08 -1.35 -14.61
CA LYS A 151 -16.26 -1.31 -15.82
C LYS A 151 -14.90 -0.70 -15.55
N THR A 152 -13.86 -1.48 -15.74
CA THR A 152 -12.49 -1.04 -15.50
C THR A 152 -11.67 -1.01 -16.77
N GLY A 153 -10.59 -0.22 -16.77
CA GLY A 153 -9.57 -0.20 -17.79
C GLY A 153 -8.19 -0.01 -17.15
N ARG A 154 -7.16 -0.65 -17.71
CA ARG A 154 -5.83 -0.64 -17.12
C ARG A 154 -5.16 0.73 -17.26
N LEU A 155 -4.76 1.31 -16.13
CA LEU A 155 -3.83 2.44 -16.02
C LEU A 155 -2.50 2.00 -15.39
N PRO A 156 -1.43 2.77 -15.63
CA PRO A 156 -0.14 2.51 -15.01
C PRO A 156 -0.20 2.57 -13.47
N ASN A 157 0.70 1.85 -12.82
CA ASN A 157 0.94 2.03 -11.40
C ASN A 157 1.57 3.41 -11.14
N GLY A 158 1.20 4.04 -10.01
CA GLY A 158 1.61 5.38 -9.61
C GLY A 158 0.48 6.41 -9.77
N SER A 159 0.14 7.08 -8.67
CA SER A 159 -0.94 8.07 -8.64
C SER A 159 -0.73 9.23 -9.61
N LYS A 160 0.52 9.60 -9.89
CA LYS A 160 0.86 10.61 -10.91
C LYS A 160 0.24 10.32 -12.28
N TYR A 161 0.44 9.09 -12.78
CA TYR A 161 -0.03 8.70 -14.12
C TYR A 161 -1.55 8.58 -14.17
N ARG A 162 -2.15 8.07 -13.10
CA ARG A 162 -3.61 7.94 -12.98
C ARG A 162 -4.29 9.30 -12.86
N PHE A 163 -3.72 10.21 -12.06
CA PHE A 163 -4.21 11.58 -11.96
C PHE A 163 -4.16 12.28 -13.31
N LYS A 164 -3.01 12.18 -14.03
CA LYS A 164 -2.91 12.72 -15.38
C LYS A 164 -3.97 12.14 -16.32
N ALA A 165 -4.13 10.83 -16.37
CA ALA A 165 -5.14 10.17 -17.21
C ALA A 165 -6.57 10.62 -16.89
N LEU A 166 -6.88 10.82 -15.61
CA LEU A 166 -8.15 11.38 -15.17
C LEU A 166 -8.35 12.80 -15.70
N MET A 167 -7.37 13.68 -15.50
CA MET A 167 -7.45 15.09 -15.94
C MET A 167 -7.49 15.23 -17.47
N ASP A 168 -6.83 14.33 -18.20
CA ASP A 168 -6.91 14.23 -19.67
C ASP A 168 -8.26 13.66 -20.17
N GLY A 169 -9.17 13.29 -19.28
CA GLY A 169 -10.50 12.76 -19.64
C GLY A 169 -10.49 11.33 -20.19
N LEU A 170 -9.42 10.57 -19.99
CA LEU A 170 -9.29 9.20 -20.52
C LEU A 170 -10.18 8.19 -19.79
N CYS A 171 -10.61 8.49 -18.57
CA CYS A 171 -11.54 7.70 -17.78
C CYS A 171 -12.44 8.62 -16.95
N GLU A 172 -13.58 8.10 -16.49
CA GLU A 172 -14.52 8.86 -15.66
C GLU A 172 -13.99 9.03 -14.22
N ALA A 173 -13.41 7.97 -13.67
CA ALA A 173 -12.89 7.94 -12.33
C ALA A 173 -11.57 7.18 -12.26
N THR A 174 -10.79 7.43 -11.22
CA THR A 174 -9.60 6.64 -10.88
C THR A 174 -9.39 6.61 -9.37
N THR A 175 -8.47 5.76 -8.91
CA THR A 175 -8.06 5.70 -7.51
C THR A 175 -6.76 6.46 -7.27
N LEU A 176 -6.71 7.21 -6.19
CA LEU A 176 -5.52 7.96 -5.77
C LEU A 176 -5.19 7.67 -4.30
N THR A 177 -3.93 7.95 -3.96
CA THR A 177 -3.40 8.02 -2.60
C THR A 177 -2.74 9.38 -2.37
N GLU A 178 -2.42 9.75 -1.12
CA GLU A 178 -1.67 10.98 -0.86
C GLU A 178 -0.25 10.92 -1.48
N PRO A 179 0.26 12.06 -1.96
CA PRO A 179 -0.29 13.43 -1.91
C PRO A 179 -1.23 13.78 -3.09
N TYR A 180 -1.50 12.84 -4.00
CA TYR A 180 -2.31 13.11 -5.21
C TYR A 180 -3.80 13.29 -4.92
N ILE A 181 -4.32 12.80 -3.79
CA ILE A 181 -5.68 13.12 -3.35
C ILE A 181 -5.77 14.62 -3.03
N THR A 182 -4.82 15.14 -2.26
CA THR A 182 -4.75 16.57 -1.95
C THR A 182 -4.59 17.43 -3.20
N LEU A 183 -3.70 17.03 -4.14
CA LEU A 183 -3.55 17.72 -5.41
C LEU A 183 -4.87 17.72 -6.22
N ALA A 184 -5.55 16.59 -6.29
CA ALA A 184 -6.82 16.45 -7.01
C ALA A 184 -7.90 17.38 -6.41
N GLU A 185 -8.05 17.45 -5.09
CA GLU A 185 -8.96 18.38 -4.44
C GLU A 185 -8.61 19.85 -4.74
N LYS A 186 -7.33 20.21 -4.74
CA LYS A 186 -6.88 21.59 -5.11
C LYS A 186 -7.19 21.92 -6.57
N LYS A 187 -7.26 20.92 -7.45
CA LYS A 187 -7.67 21.10 -8.86
C LYS A 187 -9.20 21.01 -9.03
N GLY A 188 -9.97 20.95 -7.94
CA GLY A 188 -11.43 20.91 -7.96
C GLY A 188 -12.03 19.52 -8.20
N CYS A 189 -11.22 18.46 -8.24
CA CYS A 189 -11.73 17.10 -8.31
C CYS A 189 -12.54 16.74 -7.06
N ARG A 190 -13.47 15.78 -7.20
CA ARG A 190 -14.27 15.30 -6.07
C ARG A 190 -13.92 13.85 -5.72
N LEU A 191 -13.89 13.57 -4.42
CA LEU A 191 -13.83 12.23 -3.90
C LEU A 191 -15.24 11.66 -3.87
N VAL A 192 -15.46 10.55 -4.58
CA VAL A 192 -16.77 9.88 -4.64
C VAL A 192 -16.93 8.90 -3.50
N VAL A 193 -15.89 8.15 -3.21
CA VAL A 193 -15.80 7.22 -2.09
C VAL A 193 -14.36 7.09 -1.65
N ALA A 194 -14.15 6.94 -0.37
CA ALA A 194 -12.81 6.75 0.20
C ALA A 194 -12.86 5.77 1.37
N CYS A 195 -11.75 5.08 1.60
CA CYS A 195 -11.59 4.25 2.78
C CYS A 195 -10.13 4.11 3.19
N PHE A 196 -9.95 3.52 4.36
CA PHE A 196 -8.67 3.04 4.86
C PHE A 196 -8.52 1.55 4.59
N HIS A 197 -7.30 1.13 4.25
CA HIS A 197 -6.99 -0.29 4.08
C HIS A 197 -5.65 -0.65 4.71
N HIS A 198 -5.58 -1.86 5.24
CA HIS A 198 -4.34 -2.42 5.74
C HIS A 198 -3.43 -2.87 4.59
N GLY A 199 -2.15 -2.93 4.90
CA GLY A 199 -1.18 -3.65 4.12
C GLY A 199 -0.42 -4.60 5.03
N THR A 200 0.41 -5.41 4.44
CA THR A 200 1.20 -6.40 5.15
C THR A 200 2.68 -6.28 4.77
N GLU A 201 3.50 -6.89 5.56
CA GLU A 201 4.92 -7.05 5.34
C GLU A 201 5.20 -8.48 4.92
N VAL A 202 6.10 -8.64 3.95
CA VAL A 202 6.56 -9.92 3.46
C VAL A 202 8.05 -10.03 3.71
N ALA A 203 8.47 -11.15 4.26
CA ALA A 203 9.87 -11.45 4.53
C ALA A 203 10.29 -12.77 3.89
N SER A 204 11.58 -12.85 3.54
CA SER A 204 12.24 -14.10 3.21
C SER A 204 12.60 -14.89 4.47
N ASP A 205 12.94 -16.16 4.31
CA ASP A 205 13.36 -17.04 5.43
C ASP A 205 14.65 -16.58 6.14
N ARG A 206 15.32 -15.56 5.59
CA ARG A 206 16.49 -14.94 6.25
C ARG A 206 16.13 -14.05 7.44
N VAL A 207 14.85 -13.66 7.52
CA VAL A 207 14.34 -12.84 8.62
C VAL A 207 13.75 -13.74 9.69
N ASP A 208 14.50 -13.93 10.76
CA ASP A 208 14.02 -14.64 11.94
C ASP A 208 13.11 -13.79 12.82
N ALA A 209 12.43 -14.44 13.76
CA ALA A 209 11.48 -13.78 14.64
C ALA A 209 12.13 -12.72 15.55
N GLU A 210 13.38 -12.91 15.97
CA GLU A 210 14.11 -11.95 16.80
C GLU A 210 14.41 -10.67 16.02
N THR A 211 14.89 -10.80 14.77
CA THR A 211 15.14 -9.67 13.88
C THR A 211 13.84 -8.90 13.59
N TYR A 212 12.76 -9.63 13.33
CA TYR A 212 11.45 -9.01 13.08
C TYR A 212 10.89 -8.35 14.35
N ALA A 213 11.12 -8.91 15.54
CA ALA A 213 10.74 -8.27 16.80
C ALA A 213 11.51 -6.94 17.02
N ALA A 214 12.81 -6.93 16.76
CA ALA A 214 13.62 -5.71 16.84
C ALA A 214 13.16 -4.65 15.83
N PHE A 215 12.87 -5.06 14.58
CA PHE A 215 12.25 -4.19 13.56
C PHE A 215 10.93 -3.59 14.07
N ASN A 216 10.04 -4.40 14.61
CA ASN A 216 8.73 -3.96 15.10
C ASN A 216 8.84 -3.01 16.31
N ARG A 217 9.82 -3.17 17.22
CA ARG A 217 10.03 -2.22 18.32
C ARG A 217 10.45 -0.85 17.81
N ALA A 218 11.36 -0.78 16.83
CA ALA A 218 11.74 0.48 16.20
C ALA A 218 10.56 1.15 15.49
N VAL A 219 9.79 0.39 14.72
CA VAL A 219 8.60 0.87 14.01
C VAL A 219 7.52 1.36 14.99
N ARG A 220 7.28 0.65 16.09
CA ARG A 220 6.33 1.08 17.14
C ARG A 220 6.73 2.42 17.75
N GLU A 221 8.01 2.61 18.05
CA GLU A 221 8.47 3.91 18.57
C GLU A 221 8.28 5.04 17.55
N ALA A 222 8.51 4.77 16.25
CA ALA A 222 8.19 5.74 15.19
C ALA A 222 6.69 6.04 15.14
N VAL A 223 5.82 5.03 15.22
CA VAL A 223 4.35 5.19 15.28
C VAL A 223 3.95 6.08 16.46
N ARG A 224 4.53 5.84 17.65
CA ARG A 224 4.27 6.67 18.84
C ARG A 224 4.63 8.13 18.60
N ARG A 225 5.80 8.41 18.00
CA ARG A 225 6.25 9.78 17.68
C ARG A 225 5.35 10.45 16.65
N ILE A 226 4.99 9.73 15.57
CA ILE A 226 4.10 10.24 14.53
C ILE A 226 2.73 10.56 15.12
N ASN A 227 2.16 9.69 15.94
CA ASN A 227 0.85 9.91 16.56
C ASN A 227 0.88 11.06 17.59
N ALA A 228 2.01 11.34 18.23
CA ALA A 228 2.17 12.46 19.15
C ALA A 228 2.15 13.82 18.43
N ASP A 229 2.68 13.91 17.21
CA ASP A 229 2.66 15.11 16.37
C ASP A 229 2.72 14.73 14.88
N LYS A 230 1.57 14.50 14.30
CA LYS A 230 1.44 14.13 12.88
C LYS A 230 1.97 15.23 11.95
N SER A 231 1.76 16.50 12.32
CA SER A 231 2.14 17.65 11.49
C SER A 231 3.63 17.66 11.17
N LYS A 232 4.46 17.25 12.14
CA LYS A 232 5.92 17.13 11.99
C LYS A 232 6.33 16.17 10.86
N TYR A 233 5.54 15.14 10.56
CA TYR A 233 5.89 14.08 9.61
C TYR A 233 5.13 14.15 8.28
N MET A 234 4.16 15.05 8.15
CA MET A 234 3.39 15.20 6.90
C MET A 234 4.25 15.63 5.71
N HIS A 235 5.38 16.31 5.94
CA HIS A 235 6.28 16.73 4.87
C HIS A 235 6.82 15.56 4.03
N TYR A 236 6.95 14.34 4.60
CA TYR A 236 7.40 13.15 3.86
C TYR A 236 6.58 12.90 2.60
N PHE A 237 5.27 13.15 2.63
CA PHE A 237 4.39 12.95 1.48
C PHE A 237 4.73 13.87 0.30
N ILE A 238 5.21 15.08 0.59
CA ILE A 238 5.64 16.04 -0.44
C ILE A 238 7.08 15.74 -0.87
N ASP A 239 8.00 15.59 0.08
CA ASP A 239 9.44 15.47 -0.16
C ASP A 239 9.80 14.27 -1.05
N ARG A 240 9.08 13.16 -0.91
CA ARG A 240 9.30 11.96 -1.75
C ARG A 240 8.84 12.11 -3.20
N HIS A 241 8.12 13.18 -3.53
CA HIS A 241 7.54 13.37 -4.86
C HIS A 241 7.97 14.68 -5.53
N LYS A 242 8.35 15.72 -4.78
CA LYS A 242 8.59 17.09 -5.28
C LYS A 242 9.60 17.18 -6.41
N ASP A 243 10.67 16.37 -6.37
CA ASP A 243 11.74 16.40 -7.38
C ASP A 243 11.29 15.76 -8.71
N LYS A 244 10.26 14.93 -8.69
CA LYS A 244 9.73 14.18 -9.84
C LYS A 244 8.40 14.73 -10.34
N ASP A 245 7.77 15.62 -9.56
CA ASP A 245 6.45 16.19 -9.89
C ASP A 245 6.35 17.66 -9.46
N PRO A 246 6.45 18.62 -10.43
CA PRO A 246 6.35 20.04 -10.14
C PRO A 246 5.02 20.47 -9.51
N GLU A 247 3.92 19.76 -9.74
CA GLU A 247 2.63 20.09 -9.13
C GLU A 247 2.61 19.71 -7.64
N ILE A 248 3.22 18.57 -7.30
CA ILE A 248 3.38 18.19 -5.88
C ILE A 248 4.36 19.14 -5.17
N ALA A 249 5.40 19.62 -5.86
CA ALA A 249 6.36 20.57 -5.28
C ALA A 249 5.70 21.91 -4.87
N GLN A 250 4.52 22.24 -5.41
CA GLN A 250 3.77 23.45 -5.05
C GLN A 250 2.85 23.24 -3.83
N LEU A 251 2.65 22.01 -3.39
CA LEU A 251 1.85 21.74 -2.18
C LEU A 251 2.60 22.19 -0.94
N LYS A 252 1.84 22.69 0.03
CA LYS A 252 2.31 22.98 1.38
C LYS A 252 1.89 21.85 2.32
N VAL A 253 2.65 21.64 3.38
CA VAL A 253 2.28 20.67 4.42
C VAL A 253 0.87 20.96 4.97
N SER A 254 0.51 22.23 5.11
CA SER A 254 -0.82 22.67 5.54
C SER A 254 -1.97 22.33 4.58
N ASP A 255 -1.68 21.93 3.34
CA ASP A 255 -2.69 21.45 2.39
C ASP A 255 -3.09 20.00 2.69
N LEU A 256 -2.18 19.21 3.26
CA LEU A 256 -2.41 17.82 3.61
C LEU A 256 -3.32 17.70 4.85
N ARG A 257 -4.15 16.67 4.88
CA ARG A 257 -5.08 16.44 5.99
C ARG A 257 -4.57 15.38 6.94
N GLU A 258 -4.25 15.74 8.17
CA GLU A 258 -3.79 14.81 9.22
C GLU A 258 -4.76 13.65 9.48
N GLY A 259 -6.06 13.87 9.31
CA GLY A 259 -7.09 12.82 9.44
C GLY A 259 -6.96 11.70 8.41
N ARG A 260 -6.13 11.87 7.36
CA ARG A 260 -5.81 10.82 6.37
C ARG A 260 -4.55 10.03 6.72
N LEU A 261 -3.81 10.47 7.73
CA LEU A 261 -2.68 9.75 8.29
C LEU A 261 -3.15 8.94 9.50
N TYR A 262 -3.28 7.64 9.33
CA TYR A 262 -3.69 6.73 10.38
C TYR A 262 -2.59 5.71 10.65
N MET A 263 -1.92 5.85 11.81
CA MET A 263 -0.82 4.98 12.25
C MET A 263 -1.32 4.05 13.33
N VAL A 264 -0.93 2.79 13.22
CA VAL A 264 -1.24 1.72 14.18
C VAL A 264 0.03 1.01 14.60
N ASP A 265 0.04 0.43 15.78
CA ASP A 265 1.18 -0.40 16.21
C ASP A 265 1.33 -1.62 15.29
N PRO A 266 2.57 -2.11 15.08
CA PRO A 266 2.81 -3.37 14.41
C PRO A 266 2.02 -4.49 15.07
N ALA A 267 1.35 -5.32 14.27
CA ALA A 267 0.50 -6.38 14.77
C ALA A 267 0.52 -7.61 13.83
N PRO A 268 0.29 -8.82 14.37
CA PRO A 268 0.06 -9.97 13.53
C PRO A 268 -1.20 -9.80 12.67
N ILE A 269 -1.25 -10.51 11.54
CA ILE A 269 -2.45 -10.54 10.70
C ILE A 269 -3.48 -11.44 11.39
N PRO A 270 -4.67 -10.94 11.75
CA PRO A 270 -5.72 -11.78 12.33
C PRO A 270 -6.17 -12.85 11.33
N GLU A 271 -6.32 -14.08 11.80
CA GLU A 271 -6.68 -15.22 10.95
C GLU A 271 -8.02 -14.98 10.22
N GLU A 272 -9.01 -14.45 10.91
CA GLU A 272 -10.33 -14.14 10.32
C GLU A 272 -10.21 -13.15 9.14
N GLU A 273 -9.37 -12.13 9.26
CA GLU A 273 -9.14 -11.16 8.18
C GLU A 273 -8.39 -11.79 7.01
N LEU A 274 -7.37 -12.61 7.31
CA LEU A 274 -6.65 -13.36 6.30
C LEU A 274 -7.61 -14.21 5.46
N LEU A 275 -8.46 -15.00 6.13
CA LEU A 275 -9.43 -15.88 5.46
C LEU A 275 -10.45 -15.08 4.63
N ARG A 276 -10.99 -14.00 5.20
CA ARG A 276 -11.96 -13.14 4.50
C ARG A 276 -11.34 -12.52 3.23
N THR A 277 -10.14 -11.98 3.34
CA THR A 277 -9.44 -11.39 2.20
C THR A 277 -9.09 -12.44 1.15
N TYR A 278 -8.64 -13.62 1.58
CA TYR A 278 -8.31 -14.74 0.70
C TYR A 278 -9.55 -15.20 -0.11
N GLU A 279 -10.68 -15.43 0.54
CA GLU A 279 -11.92 -15.85 -0.13
C GLU A 279 -12.48 -14.77 -1.07
N TRP A 280 -12.38 -13.51 -0.66
CA TRP A 280 -12.77 -12.40 -1.54
C TRP A 280 -11.91 -12.38 -2.82
N MET A 281 -10.59 -12.53 -2.69
CA MET A 281 -9.69 -12.58 -3.85
C MET A 281 -9.99 -13.75 -4.77
N LYS A 282 -10.28 -14.92 -4.22
CA LYS A 282 -10.72 -16.09 -5.01
C LYS A 282 -12.01 -15.80 -5.76
N SER A 283 -12.95 -15.14 -5.13
CA SER A 283 -14.24 -14.79 -5.74
C SER A 283 -14.13 -13.86 -6.95
N TRP A 284 -13.03 -13.12 -7.07
CA TRP A 284 -12.68 -12.26 -8.19
C TRP A 284 -11.69 -12.90 -9.19
N GLY A 285 -11.22 -14.12 -8.92
CA GLY A 285 -10.24 -14.81 -9.76
C GLY A 285 -8.82 -14.22 -9.67
N PHE A 286 -8.47 -13.57 -8.57
CA PHE A 286 -7.13 -13.03 -8.34
C PHE A 286 -6.12 -14.06 -7.83
N LEU A 287 -6.60 -15.16 -7.29
CA LEU A 287 -5.78 -16.29 -6.86
C LEU A 287 -6.05 -17.47 -7.77
N GLU A 288 -5.00 -18.17 -8.19
CA GLU A 288 -5.08 -19.22 -9.22
C GLU A 288 -5.00 -20.62 -8.63
N THR A 289 -4.32 -20.79 -7.51
CA THR A 289 -3.98 -22.10 -6.97
C THR A 289 -4.96 -22.55 -5.89
N ALA A 290 -4.91 -23.83 -5.58
CA ALA A 290 -5.64 -24.41 -4.45
C ALA A 290 -4.87 -24.24 -3.12
N SER A 291 -3.97 -23.25 -3.02
CA SER A 291 -3.23 -22.98 -1.79
C SER A 291 -4.17 -22.70 -0.62
N CYS A 292 -3.73 -23.03 0.56
CA CYS A 292 -4.41 -22.68 1.80
C CYS A 292 -4.00 -21.27 2.25
N ALA A 293 -4.91 -20.52 2.85
CA ALA A 293 -4.57 -19.20 3.39
C ALA A 293 -3.41 -19.25 4.40
N ALA A 294 -3.30 -20.34 5.16
CA ALA A 294 -2.19 -20.57 6.10
C ALA A 294 -0.81 -20.63 5.41
N ASP A 295 -0.75 -21.04 4.13
CA ASP A 295 0.50 -21.11 3.39
C ASP A 295 1.08 -19.74 3.06
N LEU A 296 0.27 -18.68 3.19
CA LEU A 296 0.66 -17.32 2.91
C LEU A 296 1.39 -16.64 4.08
N ILE A 297 1.40 -17.25 5.26
CA ILE A 297 1.90 -16.67 6.51
C ILE A 297 3.11 -17.45 7.03
N ASN A 298 4.10 -16.73 7.55
CA ASN A 298 5.12 -17.30 8.42
C ASN A 298 4.60 -17.30 9.86
N ILE A 299 3.98 -18.42 10.25
CA ILE A 299 3.34 -18.56 11.57
C ILE A 299 4.34 -18.34 12.70
N ASN A 300 5.57 -18.87 12.59
CA ASN A 300 6.58 -18.70 13.63
C ASN A 300 6.99 -17.23 13.83
N VAL A 301 7.26 -16.52 12.74
CA VAL A 301 7.62 -15.10 12.82
C VAL A 301 6.43 -14.28 13.30
N GLN A 302 5.21 -14.58 12.85
CA GLN A 302 4.01 -13.88 13.29
C GLN A 302 3.69 -14.10 14.79
N GLN A 303 3.99 -15.26 15.34
CA GLN A 303 3.78 -15.54 16.78
C GLN A 303 4.84 -14.92 17.70
N HIS A 304 6.08 -14.85 17.25
CA HIS A 304 7.21 -14.46 18.11
C HIS A 304 7.83 -13.10 17.74
N GLY A 305 7.50 -12.55 16.58
CA GLY A 305 8.05 -11.30 16.06
C GLY A 305 7.49 -10.02 16.70
N TYR A 306 6.72 -10.14 17.79
CA TYR A 306 6.10 -8.99 18.50
C TYR A 306 6.51 -8.92 19.99
N GLN A 307 7.58 -9.59 20.37
CA GLN A 307 8.11 -9.54 21.73
C GLN A 307 8.56 -8.11 22.06
N GLY A 308 8.09 -7.59 23.19
CA GLY A 308 8.32 -6.21 23.63
C GLY A 308 7.49 -5.14 22.92
N VAL A 309 6.67 -5.52 21.91
CA VAL A 309 5.79 -4.57 21.20
C VAL A 309 4.50 -4.32 21.97
N ASN A 310 3.95 -5.36 22.62
CA ASN A 310 2.64 -5.29 23.32
C ASN A 310 2.76 -5.02 24.83
N GLU A 311 3.96 -4.80 25.35
CA GLU A 311 4.11 -4.39 26.75
C GLU A 311 3.72 -2.91 26.88
N PRO A 312 2.81 -2.54 27.82
CA PRO A 312 2.55 -1.14 28.08
C PRO A 312 3.88 -0.47 28.46
N ALA A 313 4.16 0.70 27.86
CA ALA A 313 5.34 1.47 28.26
C ALA A 313 5.31 1.62 29.78
N SER A 314 6.29 1.04 30.46
CA SER A 314 6.48 1.28 31.89
C SER A 314 6.65 2.79 32.05
N LEU A 315 5.65 3.40 32.71
CA LEU A 315 5.72 4.79 33.14
C LEU A 315 6.97 4.94 34.03
N GLN A 316 8.06 5.42 33.48
CA GLN A 316 9.22 5.94 34.22
C GLN A 316 9.09 7.45 34.33
#